data_8919d22b83d3b644496a0fe08cb7dad7
#
_entry.id   8919d22b83d3b644496a0fe08cb7dad7
#
_cell.length_a   1.000
_cell.length_b   1.000
_cell.length_c   1.000
_cell.angle_alpha   90.00
_cell.angle_beta   90.00
_cell.angle_gamma   90.00
#
_symmetry.space_group_name_H-M   'P 1'
#
loop_
_entity.id
_entity.type
_entity.pdbx_description
1 polymer ?
#
loop_
_entity_poly.entity_id
_entity_poly.type
_entity_poly.pdbx_seq_one_letter_code
_entity_poly.pdbx_strand_id
1 'polypeptide(L)'
;SIQTGGRTVKLTATVKRHCNYVLNNVPVKWKVQQGYEKDVKLSTSEGYECVVEATNTEDETKHFTVIAYTEDGLECATELTVAPDYVPAPSFTEEPELNIAKGVATVSYALNLNGRKDESLITWYRCTDRNGTDRLPVSVSRLNEPEYSYTLVKEDVGYYLMAAIAPKHLRCLPGEERIVVSNSPIKKGQVNITHIFETDFQNFPCKNQPQLLPGFWTIGGYKPLDTAAYDWQVVPDKDYWIYGPGMNGSHGTGLLQDQKGARLLYTPLDGSYGDMAITLNVDASKTAGQGFGSATGQYLDLYIKFDTRTLTGYALRIIRTTKYSNAVDFILMKYENGVAEAISQPVSSTCYRTNCTLTLTAKGGKLTAHASTTTPLPAPVTDPNLKLSVDLEADIASNTFGGTGIQHTGSCGESTTMLHYMKVEWE
;
A
#
# COMPACT_ATOMS: atom_id res chain seq x y z
N SER A 1 -30.54 5.17 -1.44
CA SER A 1 -29.76 6.40 -1.38
C SER A 1 -30.08 7.28 -2.59
N ILE A 2 -30.28 8.57 -2.34
CA ILE A 2 -30.45 9.58 -3.37
C ILE A 2 -29.08 10.19 -3.59
N GLN A 3 -28.58 10.15 -4.83
CA GLN A 3 -27.28 10.76 -5.16
C GLN A 3 -27.47 12.23 -5.55
N THR A 4 -26.39 12.99 -5.50
CA THR A 4 -26.30 14.43 -5.79
C THR A 4 -26.88 14.84 -7.15
N GLY A 5 -27.34 16.08 -7.28
CA GLY A 5 -27.74 16.67 -8.54
C GLY A 5 -29.22 16.45 -8.92
N GLY A 6 -30.14 16.60 -7.99
CA GLY A 6 -31.58 16.53 -8.24
C GLY A 6 -32.09 15.12 -8.57
N ARG A 7 -31.44 14.11 -8.04
CA ARG A 7 -31.84 12.71 -8.28
C ARG A 7 -32.99 12.31 -7.40
N THR A 8 -33.79 11.46 -7.93
CA THR A 8 -35.06 11.00 -7.33
C THR A 8 -34.98 9.51 -7.03
N VAL A 9 -35.74 9.09 -6.02
CA VAL A 9 -36.00 7.68 -5.75
C VAL A 9 -37.51 7.46 -5.72
N LYS A 10 -37.96 6.39 -6.36
CA LYS A 10 -39.38 5.97 -6.30
C LYS A 10 -39.56 5.01 -5.14
N LEU A 11 -40.49 5.33 -4.28
CA LEU A 11 -40.97 4.47 -3.21
C LEU A 11 -42.31 3.89 -3.56
N THR A 12 -42.54 2.63 -3.19
CA THR A 12 -43.79 1.94 -3.37
C THR A 12 -44.25 1.38 -2.03
N ALA A 13 -45.47 1.71 -1.61
CA ALA A 13 -46.08 1.17 -0.42
C ALA A 13 -47.02 0.02 -0.80
N THR A 14 -47.01 -1.03 0.01
CA THR A 14 -47.90 -2.16 -0.13
C THR A 14 -48.60 -2.41 1.21
N VAL A 15 -49.91 -2.33 1.23
CA VAL A 15 -50.70 -2.65 2.43
C VAL A 15 -51.09 -4.12 2.37
N LYS A 16 -50.80 -4.86 3.45
CA LYS A 16 -51.06 -6.30 3.53
C LYS A 16 -51.80 -6.66 4.82
N ARG A 17 -52.72 -7.65 4.76
CA ARG A 17 -53.19 -8.36 5.94
C ARG A 17 -52.12 -9.32 6.46
N HIS A 18 -52.27 -9.81 7.67
CA HIS A 18 -51.31 -10.71 8.32
C HIS A 18 -51.06 -12.03 7.54
N CYS A 19 -51.89 -12.42 6.60
CA CYS A 19 -51.71 -13.56 5.70
C CYS A 19 -51.06 -13.20 4.35
N ASN A 20 -50.37 -12.07 4.27
CA ASN A 20 -49.75 -11.52 3.04
C ASN A 20 -50.71 -11.16 1.89
N TYR A 21 -52.00 -11.13 2.14
CA TYR A 21 -52.98 -10.69 1.16
C TYR A 21 -52.88 -9.18 0.94
N VAL A 22 -52.63 -8.76 -0.31
CA VAL A 22 -52.49 -7.35 -0.67
C VAL A 22 -53.84 -6.66 -0.71
N LEU A 23 -53.94 -5.52 -0.05
CA LEU A 23 -55.13 -4.66 -0.06
C LEU A 23 -54.85 -3.46 -0.98
N ASN A 24 -55.65 -3.34 -2.05
CA ASN A 24 -55.52 -2.27 -3.05
C ASN A 24 -56.46 -1.09 -2.85
N ASN A 25 -57.30 -1.12 -1.81
CA ASN A 25 -58.31 -0.10 -1.54
C ASN A 25 -58.10 0.67 -0.25
N VAL A 26 -56.94 0.53 0.37
CA VAL A 26 -56.57 1.29 1.58
C VAL A 26 -55.81 2.55 1.16
N PRO A 27 -56.32 3.75 1.46
CA PRO A 27 -55.62 4.98 1.14
C PRO A 27 -54.27 5.03 1.87
N VAL A 28 -53.19 5.28 1.14
CA VAL A 28 -51.84 5.49 1.67
C VAL A 28 -51.48 6.95 1.52
N LYS A 29 -50.93 7.52 2.59
CA LYS A 29 -50.43 8.91 2.63
C LYS A 29 -48.92 8.88 2.88
N TRP A 30 -48.26 9.93 2.46
CA TRP A 30 -46.79 10.09 2.58
C TRP A 30 -46.46 11.35 3.35
N LYS A 31 -45.48 11.26 4.23
CA LYS A 31 -44.88 12.39 4.94
C LYS A 31 -43.37 12.24 5.03
N VAL A 32 -42.69 13.36 5.13
CA VAL A 32 -41.26 13.42 5.42
C VAL A 32 -41.07 13.60 6.93
N GLN A 33 -39.98 13.08 7.47
CA GLN A 33 -39.55 13.33 8.84
C GLN A 33 -39.53 14.83 9.12
N GLN A 34 -40.03 15.25 10.28
CA GLN A 34 -40.05 16.64 10.70
C GLN A 34 -38.63 17.26 10.66
N GLY A 35 -38.53 18.45 10.09
CA GLY A 35 -37.27 19.19 9.94
C GLY A 35 -36.57 19.06 8.60
N TYR A 36 -37.06 18.16 7.73
CA TYR A 36 -36.48 17.93 6.40
C TYR A 36 -37.34 18.43 5.24
N GLU A 37 -38.45 19.10 5.52
CA GLU A 37 -39.45 19.53 4.53
C GLU A 37 -38.87 20.56 3.51
N LYS A 38 -37.80 21.24 3.86
CA LYS A 38 -37.13 22.18 2.97
C LYS A 38 -36.24 21.49 1.94
N ASP A 39 -35.65 20.36 2.33
CA ASP A 39 -34.65 19.65 1.55
C ASP A 39 -35.25 18.48 0.76
N VAL A 40 -36.47 18.08 1.09
CA VAL A 40 -37.12 16.89 0.53
C VAL A 40 -38.50 17.25 -0.03
N LYS A 41 -38.69 16.93 -1.31
CA LYS A 41 -39.98 17.05 -1.99
C LYS A 41 -40.56 15.67 -2.27
N LEU A 42 -41.85 15.53 -2.02
CA LEU A 42 -42.66 14.36 -2.41
C LEU A 42 -43.47 14.71 -3.66
N SER A 43 -43.46 13.83 -4.66
CA SER A 43 -44.30 14.02 -5.87
C SER A 43 -45.77 13.99 -5.60
N THR A 44 -46.19 13.33 -4.52
CA THR A 44 -47.59 13.25 -4.05
C THR A 44 -47.58 13.03 -2.54
N SER A 45 -48.67 13.46 -1.90
CA SER A 45 -48.97 13.14 -0.49
C SER A 45 -49.84 11.90 -0.33
N GLU A 46 -50.37 11.34 -1.43
CA GLU A 46 -51.29 10.22 -1.40
C GLU A 46 -51.01 9.25 -2.56
N GLY A 47 -51.33 7.98 -2.35
CA GLY A 47 -51.20 6.91 -3.33
C GLY A 47 -50.16 5.87 -2.95
N TYR A 48 -50.11 4.77 -3.71
CA TYR A 48 -49.19 3.65 -3.45
C TYR A 48 -47.76 3.92 -3.91
N GLU A 49 -47.54 4.92 -4.73
CA GLU A 49 -46.24 5.29 -5.25
C GLU A 49 -45.96 6.76 -4.98
N CYS A 50 -44.75 7.04 -4.56
CA CYS A 50 -44.26 8.40 -4.34
C CYS A 50 -42.84 8.51 -4.85
N VAL A 51 -42.57 9.54 -5.63
CA VAL A 51 -41.20 9.91 -6.03
C VAL A 51 -40.68 10.94 -5.02
N VAL A 52 -39.56 10.62 -4.41
CA VAL A 52 -38.87 11.48 -3.45
C VAL A 52 -37.72 12.16 -4.17
N GLU A 53 -37.71 13.48 -4.16
CA GLU A 53 -36.63 14.31 -4.62
C GLU A 53 -35.96 15.00 -3.43
N ALA A 54 -34.65 14.94 -3.28
CA ALA A 54 -33.95 15.58 -2.18
C ALA A 54 -32.75 16.39 -2.67
N THR A 55 -32.49 17.49 -1.96
CA THR A 55 -31.33 18.36 -2.15
C THR A 55 -30.50 18.40 -0.86
N ASN A 56 -29.21 18.63 -0.99
CA ASN A 56 -28.31 18.74 0.14
C ASN A 56 -27.23 19.80 -0.12
N THR A 57 -27.42 20.96 0.45
CA THR A 57 -26.48 22.06 0.33
C THR A 57 -25.35 22.03 1.36
N GLU A 58 -25.31 21.07 2.25
CA GLU A 58 -24.27 20.85 3.24
C GLU A 58 -23.14 19.95 2.71
N ASP A 59 -22.01 19.94 3.35
CA ASP A 59 -20.83 19.17 2.90
C ASP A 59 -20.88 17.72 3.37
N GLU A 60 -21.82 17.35 4.25
CA GLU A 60 -21.98 16.00 4.76
C GLU A 60 -23.24 15.33 4.18
N THR A 61 -23.22 14.01 4.10
CA THR A 61 -24.39 13.23 3.72
C THR A 61 -25.50 13.40 4.76
N LYS A 62 -26.68 13.80 4.32
CA LYS A 62 -27.87 13.87 5.18
C LYS A 62 -28.63 12.54 5.18
N HIS A 63 -29.17 12.22 6.34
CA HIS A 63 -30.03 11.09 6.57
C HIS A 63 -31.42 11.60 6.94
N PHE A 64 -32.45 11.05 6.34
CA PHE A 64 -33.85 11.41 6.64
C PHE A 64 -34.77 10.23 6.39
N THR A 65 -35.97 10.32 6.94
CA THR A 65 -36.96 9.26 6.83
C THR A 65 -38.19 9.73 6.06
N VAL A 66 -38.66 8.92 5.13
CA VAL A 66 -39.95 9.07 4.48
C VAL A 66 -40.89 7.99 5.03
N ILE A 67 -42.09 8.40 5.40
CA ILE A 67 -43.06 7.56 6.09
C ILE A 67 -44.31 7.44 5.21
N ALA A 68 -44.66 6.20 4.88
CA ALA A 68 -45.96 5.85 4.33
C ALA A 68 -46.90 5.51 5.49
N TYR A 69 -48.09 6.06 5.53
CA TYR A 69 -49.05 5.80 6.60
C TYR A 69 -50.49 5.72 6.10
N THR A 70 -51.34 5.08 6.86
CA THR A 70 -52.79 4.97 6.64
C THR A 70 -53.55 5.70 7.72
N GLU A 71 -54.82 6.02 7.48
CA GLU A 71 -55.68 6.67 8.49
C GLU A 71 -55.93 5.78 9.71
N ASP A 72 -55.81 4.48 9.54
CA ASP A 72 -55.96 3.48 10.62
C ASP A 72 -54.70 3.40 11.52
N GLY A 73 -53.67 4.23 11.26
CA GLY A 73 -52.48 4.30 12.09
C GLY A 73 -51.38 3.28 11.76
N LEU A 74 -51.47 2.59 10.63
CA LEU A 74 -50.31 1.80 10.14
C LEU A 74 -49.26 2.73 9.56
N GLU A 75 -48.03 2.55 9.95
CA GLU A 75 -46.91 3.32 9.42
C GLU A 75 -45.77 2.40 8.99
N CYS A 76 -45.08 2.79 7.91
CA CYS A 76 -43.85 2.16 7.45
C CYS A 76 -42.85 3.26 7.11
N ALA A 77 -41.71 3.26 7.80
CA ALA A 77 -40.64 4.23 7.63
C ALA A 77 -39.54 3.68 6.73
N THR A 78 -39.05 4.49 5.81
CA THR A 78 -37.92 4.17 4.96
C THR A 78 -36.82 5.22 5.17
N GLU A 79 -35.68 4.79 5.63
CA GLU A 79 -34.49 5.65 5.73
C GLU A 79 -33.88 5.87 4.35
N LEU A 80 -33.59 7.12 4.03
CA LEU A 80 -32.96 7.57 2.82
C LEU A 80 -31.76 8.43 3.15
N THR A 81 -30.79 8.43 2.25
CA THR A 81 -29.60 9.27 2.33
C THR A 81 -29.50 10.13 1.09
N VAL A 82 -29.09 11.38 1.26
CA VAL A 82 -28.76 12.30 0.17
C VAL A 82 -27.35 12.82 0.35
N ALA A 83 -26.50 12.54 -0.64
CA ALA A 83 -25.15 13.08 -0.69
C ALA A 83 -25.19 14.59 -1.01
N PRO A 84 -24.13 15.35 -0.67
CA PRO A 84 -24.04 16.78 -1.00
C PRO A 84 -24.28 17.08 -2.48
N ASP A 85 -24.99 18.16 -2.76
CA ASP A 85 -25.20 18.65 -4.12
C ASP A 85 -23.88 19.16 -4.71
N TYR A 86 -23.66 18.93 -5.99
CA TYR A 86 -22.49 19.48 -6.67
C TYR A 86 -22.60 21.00 -6.82
N VAL A 87 -21.47 21.65 -6.64
CA VAL A 87 -21.26 23.07 -6.90
C VAL A 87 -20.16 23.20 -7.97
N PRO A 88 -20.03 24.37 -8.61
CA PRO A 88 -18.95 24.60 -9.55
C PRO A 88 -17.56 24.29 -8.96
N ALA A 89 -16.65 23.81 -9.81
CA ALA A 89 -15.26 23.60 -9.43
C ALA A 89 -14.61 24.90 -8.94
N PRO A 90 -13.64 24.81 -8.01
CA PRO A 90 -12.96 26.00 -7.51
C PRO A 90 -12.15 26.67 -8.62
N SER A 91 -12.13 27.99 -8.61
CA SER A 91 -11.30 28.78 -9.51
C SER A 91 -9.86 28.90 -8.99
N PHE A 92 -8.90 28.98 -9.90
CA PHE A 92 -7.53 29.33 -9.55
C PHE A 92 -7.45 30.79 -9.07
N THR A 93 -6.79 31.00 -7.94
CA THR A 93 -6.39 32.31 -7.43
C THR A 93 -4.92 32.58 -7.71
N GLU A 94 -4.13 31.53 -7.88
CA GLU A 94 -2.77 31.58 -8.39
C GLU A 94 -2.62 30.51 -9.45
N GLU A 95 -2.06 30.87 -10.61
CA GLU A 95 -1.83 29.93 -11.72
C GLU A 95 -0.77 28.89 -11.33
N PRO A 96 -0.83 27.68 -11.92
CA PRO A 96 0.14 26.64 -11.63
C PRO A 96 1.57 27.03 -12.03
N GLU A 97 2.51 26.83 -11.11
CA GLU A 97 3.93 26.99 -11.34
C GLU A 97 4.65 25.64 -11.13
N LEU A 98 5.61 25.34 -12.02
CA LEU A 98 6.42 24.13 -11.99
C LEU A 98 7.85 24.46 -11.59
N ASN A 99 8.32 23.84 -10.51
CA ASN A 99 9.70 23.92 -10.06
C ASN A 99 10.37 22.54 -10.11
N ILE A 100 11.61 22.49 -10.60
CA ILE A 100 12.41 21.25 -10.67
C ILE A 100 13.71 21.46 -9.90
N ALA A 101 13.87 20.72 -8.83
CA ALA A 101 15.05 20.78 -7.99
C ALA A 101 15.40 19.40 -7.40
N LYS A 102 16.68 19.06 -7.34
CA LYS A 102 17.19 17.84 -6.68
C LYS A 102 16.50 16.55 -7.12
N GLY A 103 16.20 16.42 -8.40
CA GLY A 103 15.53 15.23 -8.95
C GLY A 103 14.02 15.14 -8.71
N VAL A 104 13.41 16.20 -8.21
CA VAL A 104 11.97 16.26 -7.96
C VAL A 104 11.37 17.46 -8.68
N ALA A 105 10.27 17.23 -9.38
CA ALA A 105 9.41 18.27 -9.91
C ALA A 105 8.27 18.51 -8.91
N THR A 106 7.97 19.77 -8.64
CA THR A 106 6.88 20.18 -7.75
C THR A 106 5.98 21.18 -8.47
N VAL A 107 4.67 21.01 -8.38
CA VAL A 107 3.70 22.00 -8.85
C VAL A 107 3.08 22.72 -7.66
N SER A 108 2.97 24.04 -7.76
CA SER A 108 2.29 24.89 -6.79
C SER A 108 1.21 25.70 -7.49
N TYR A 109 0.10 25.91 -6.82
CA TYR A 109 -1.04 26.73 -7.27
C TYR A 109 -1.90 27.09 -6.06
N ALA A 110 -2.83 27.99 -6.21
CA ALA A 110 -3.83 28.26 -5.20
C ALA A 110 -5.25 28.28 -5.78
N LEU A 111 -6.22 27.82 -4.99
CA LEU A 111 -7.62 27.72 -5.38
C LEU A 111 -8.53 28.45 -4.38
N ASN A 112 -9.63 28.99 -4.88
CA ASN A 112 -10.71 29.47 -4.01
C ASN A 112 -11.57 28.28 -3.55
N LEU A 113 -11.14 27.65 -2.47
CA LEU A 113 -11.78 26.43 -1.93
C LEU A 113 -12.94 26.74 -0.95
N ASN A 114 -13.16 28.00 -0.59
CA ASN A 114 -14.18 28.39 0.39
C ASN A 114 -14.09 27.56 1.69
N GLY A 115 -12.87 27.35 2.20
CA GLY A 115 -12.61 26.57 3.41
C GLY A 115 -12.62 25.07 3.26
N ARG A 116 -12.83 24.52 2.04
CA ARG A 116 -12.78 23.09 1.76
C ARG A 116 -11.36 22.61 1.49
N LYS A 117 -11.15 21.30 1.60
CA LYS A 117 -9.88 20.67 1.25
C LYS A 117 -9.71 20.65 -0.27
N ASP A 118 -8.47 20.87 -0.73
CA ASP A 118 -8.09 20.61 -2.11
C ASP A 118 -8.10 19.09 -2.37
N GLU A 119 -8.85 18.68 -3.37
CA GLU A 119 -8.95 17.30 -3.86
C GLU A 119 -8.69 17.24 -5.37
N SER A 120 -7.95 18.22 -5.89
CA SER A 120 -7.64 18.34 -7.32
C SER A 120 -6.97 17.08 -7.86
N LEU A 121 -7.28 16.78 -9.13
CA LEU A 121 -6.61 15.70 -9.84
C LEU A 121 -5.42 16.30 -10.59
N ILE A 122 -4.22 15.87 -10.21
CA ILE A 122 -2.97 16.23 -10.88
C ILE A 122 -2.49 15.02 -11.66
N THR A 123 -2.26 15.21 -12.96
CA THR A 123 -1.65 14.20 -13.82
C THR A 123 -0.33 14.72 -14.36
N TRP A 124 0.72 13.94 -14.18
CA TRP A 124 2.05 14.22 -14.70
C TRP A 124 2.26 13.53 -16.04
N TYR A 125 2.86 14.24 -16.99
CA TYR A 125 3.11 13.74 -18.34
C TYR A 125 4.54 14.01 -18.78
N ARG A 126 5.08 13.13 -19.62
CA ARG A 126 6.17 13.43 -20.55
C ARG A 126 5.59 13.96 -21.83
N CYS A 127 6.21 14.98 -22.38
CA CYS A 127 5.81 15.60 -23.65
C CYS A 127 7.02 15.77 -24.56
N THR A 128 6.79 15.77 -25.86
CA THR A 128 7.87 15.96 -26.85
C THR A 128 8.26 17.42 -27.00
N ASP A 129 7.37 18.35 -26.67
CA ASP A 129 7.61 19.78 -26.76
C ASP A 129 6.95 20.58 -25.61
N ARG A 130 7.21 21.88 -25.61
CA ARG A 130 6.68 22.82 -24.61
C ARG A 130 5.17 23.05 -24.74
N ASN A 131 4.55 22.65 -25.82
CA ASN A 131 3.10 22.77 -26.03
C ASN A 131 2.35 21.55 -25.46
N GLY A 132 3.07 20.57 -24.92
CA GLY A 132 2.50 19.35 -24.39
C GLY A 132 2.08 18.36 -25.49
N THR A 133 2.78 18.34 -26.62
CA THR A 133 2.54 17.38 -27.70
C THR A 133 2.96 15.97 -27.27
N ASP A 134 2.27 14.96 -27.78
CA ASP A 134 2.51 13.52 -27.49
C ASP A 134 2.60 13.22 -26.00
N ARG A 135 1.55 13.56 -25.27
CA ARG A 135 1.45 13.36 -23.82
C ARG A 135 1.48 11.89 -23.44
N LEU A 136 2.49 11.49 -22.68
CA LEU A 136 2.56 10.18 -22.05
C LEU A 136 2.36 10.36 -20.55
N PRO A 137 1.27 9.86 -19.94
CA PRO A 137 1.07 9.96 -18.51
C PRO A 137 2.11 9.12 -17.76
N VAL A 138 2.72 9.71 -16.72
CA VAL A 138 3.76 9.07 -15.90
C VAL A 138 3.38 8.95 -14.44
N SER A 139 2.46 9.81 -13.97
CA SER A 139 1.91 9.74 -12.62
C SER A 139 0.55 10.43 -12.57
N VAL A 140 -0.30 9.99 -11.67
CA VAL A 140 -1.63 10.57 -11.43
C VAL A 140 -1.94 10.57 -9.95
N SER A 141 -2.60 11.61 -9.48
CA SER A 141 -3.08 11.72 -8.10
C SER A 141 -3.95 10.53 -7.71
N ARG A 142 -3.84 10.14 -6.47
CA ARG A 142 -4.84 9.26 -5.84
C ARG A 142 -6.17 10.01 -5.72
N LEU A 143 -7.25 9.25 -5.51
CA LEU A 143 -8.56 9.84 -5.32
C LEU A 143 -8.55 10.78 -4.11
N ASN A 144 -8.93 12.06 -4.34
CA ASN A 144 -9.01 13.11 -3.33
C ASN A 144 -7.69 13.46 -2.61
N GLU A 145 -6.55 13.05 -3.17
CA GLU A 145 -5.20 13.34 -2.67
C GLU A 145 -4.33 13.86 -3.81
N PRO A 146 -4.21 15.19 -3.98
CA PRO A 146 -3.40 15.77 -5.05
C PRO A 146 -1.92 15.36 -4.94
N GLU A 147 -1.33 14.89 -6.04
CA GLU A 147 0.08 14.53 -6.12
C GLU A 147 0.90 15.74 -6.59
N TYR A 148 1.27 16.60 -5.67
CA TYR A 148 1.99 17.87 -5.96
C TYR A 148 3.42 17.68 -6.44
N SER A 149 3.97 16.47 -6.34
CA SER A 149 5.36 16.19 -6.68
C SER A 149 5.52 14.97 -7.57
N TYR A 150 6.56 14.99 -8.38
CA TYR A 150 6.96 13.87 -9.23
C TYR A 150 8.47 13.71 -9.16
N THR A 151 8.95 12.53 -8.82
CA THR A 151 10.38 12.20 -8.83
C THR A 151 10.80 11.90 -10.27
N LEU A 152 11.74 12.69 -10.77
CA LEU A 152 12.27 12.52 -12.12
C LEU A 152 13.06 11.22 -12.23
N VAL A 153 12.85 10.51 -13.32
CA VAL A 153 13.52 9.25 -13.66
C VAL A 153 14.34 9.40 -14.95
N LYS A 154 15.20 8.43 -15.20
CA LYS A 154 16.11 8.41 -16.37
C LYS A 154 15.36 8.60 -17.69
N GLU A 155 14.18 8.03 -17.79
CA GLU A 155 13.31 8.04 -18.96
C GLU A 155 12.74 9.44 -19.26
N ASP A 156 12.80 10.38 -18.30
CA ASP A 156 12.36 11.75 -18.48
C ASP A 156 13.38 12.60 -19.26
N VAL A 157 14.62 12.13 -19.33
CA VAL A 157 15.71 12.88 -20.00
C VAL A 157 15.39 13.08 -21.47
N GLY A 158 15.42 14.34 -21.91
CA GLY A 158 15.13 14.75 -23.27
C GLY A 158 13.66 15.09 -23.51
N TYR A 159 12.76 14.81 -22.59
CA TYR A 159 11.35 15.17 -22.64
C TYR A 159 11.05 16.41 -21.81
N TYR A 160 10.01 17.13 -22.17
CA TYR A 160 9.42 18.14 -21.31
C TYR A 160 8.51 17.46 -20.30
N LEU A 161 8.53 17.94 -19.06
CA LEU A 161 7.61 17.49 -18.02
C LEU A 161 6.43 18.45 -17.92
N MET A 162 5.22 17.93 -17.84
CA MET A 162 3.99 18.70 -17.74
C MET A 162 3.18 18.19 -16.55
N ALA A 163 2.62 19.12 -15.77
CA ALA A 163 1.56 18.84 -14.82
C ALA A 163 0.24 19.42 -15.34
N ALA A 164 -0.81 18.63 -15.36
CA ALA A 164 -2.17 19.04 -15.67
C ALA A 164 -3.01 18.94 -14.39
N ILE A 165 -3.62 20.05 -13.96
CA ILE A 165 -4.35 20.18 -12.73
C ILE A 165 -5.82 20.42 -13.05
N ALA A 166 -6.69 19.47 -12.74
CA ALA A 166 -8.13 19.61 -12.76
C ALA A 166 -8.61 19.98 -11.35
N PRO A 167 -9.02 21.24 -11.09
CA PRO A 167 -9.35 21.71 -9.75
C PRO A 167 -10.61 21.02 -9.22
N LYS A 168 -10.57 20.56 -7.99
CA LYS A 168 -11.66 19.81 -7.37
C LYS A 168 -11.68 19.98 -5.84
N HIS A 169 -12.86 19.89 -5.29
CA HIS A 169 -13.11 19.67 -3.86
C HIS A 169 -14.28 18.67 -3.68
N LEU A 170 -14.62 18.33 -2.45
CA LEU A 170 -15.63 17.31 -2.11
C LEU A 170 -16.98 17.44 -2.87
N ARG A 171 -17.41 18.67 -3.15
CA ARG A 171 -18.76 18.95 -3.71
C ARG A 171 -18.77 19.32 -5.18
N CYS A 172 -17.74 19.01 -5.92
CA CYS A 172 -17.73 19.27 -7.36
C CYS A 172 -17.14 18.13 -8.17
N LEU A 173 -17.45 18.10 -9.45
CA LEU A 173 -16.70 17.34 -10.43
C LEU A 173 -15.38 18.09 -10.73
N PRO A 174 -14.35 17.39 -11.25
CA PRO A 174 -13.14 18.05 -11.70
C PRO A 174 -13.46 19.18 -12.68
N GLY A 175 -12.85 20.33 -12.47
CA GLY A 175 -12.98 21.48 -13.35
C GLY A 175 -12.11 21.38 -14.60
N GLU A 176 -12.07 22.47 -15.37
CA GLU A 176 -11.20 22.59 -16.55
C GLU A 176 -9.73 22.52 -16.14
N GLU A 177 -8.95 21.70 -16.81
CA GLU A 177 -7.54 21.53 -16.55
C GLU A 177 -6.75 22.83 -16.83
N ARG A 178 -5.83 23.15 -15.92
CA ARG A 178 -4.72 24.06 -16.16
C ARG A 178 -3.44 23.26 -16.29
N ILE A 179 -2.64 23.61 -17.28
CA ILE A 179 -1.37 22.92 -17.54
C ILE A 179 -0.19 23.85 -17.29
N VAL A 180 0.87 23.26 -16.77
CA VAL A 180 2.18 23.90 -16.67
C VAL A 180 3.24 22.94 -17.19
N VAL A 181 4.17 23.45 -17.99
CA VAL A 181 5.21 22.65 -18.65
C VAL A 181 6.58 23.19 -18.28
N SER A 182 7.55 22.31 -18.13
CA SER A 182 8.94 22.68 -17.83
C SER A 182 9.49 23.64 -18.91
N ASN A 183 10.35 24.57 -18.48
CA ASN A 183 10.92 25.58 -19.38
C ASN A 183 11.90 25.01 -20.42
N SER A 184 12.44 23.82 -20.16
CA SER A 184 13.36 23.09 -21.03
C SER A 184 13.17 21.60 -20.88
N PRO A 185 13.62 20.79 -21.85
CA PRO A 185 13.68 19.34 -21.67
C PRO A 185 14.49 18.99 -20.42
N ILE A 186 14.08 17.91 -19.77
CA ILE A 186 14.80 17.39 -18.59
C ILE A 186 16.19 16.95 -18.99
N LYS A 187 17.18 17.41 -18.24
CA LYS A 187 18.60 17.10 -18.47
C LYS A 187 19.05 15.95 -17.58
N LYS A 188 20.04 15.19 -18.03
CA LYS A 188 20.62 14.07 -17.29
C LYS A 188 21.04 14.43 -15.85
N GLY A 189 21.55 15.64 -15.62
CA GLY A 189 21.92 16.11 -14.27
C GLY A 189 20.74 16.53 -13.37
N GLN A 190 19.52 16.51 -13.87
CA GLN A 190 18.30 16.87 -13.11
C GLN A 190 17.51 15.63 -12.68
N VAL A 191 17.82 14.46 -13.21
CA VAL A 191 17.08 13.23 -12.90
C VAL A 191 17.73 12.47 -11.76
N ASN A 192 16.91 11.81 -10.98
CA ASN A 192 17.40 10.80 -10.07
C ASN A 192 17.58 9.51 -10.87
N ILE A 193 18.82 9.00 -10.91
CA ILE A 193 19.11 7.73 -11.60
C ILE A 193 18.68 6.52 -10.78
N THR A 194 18.37 6.71 -9.49
CA THR A 194 17.90 5.66 -8.60
C THR A 194 16.42 5.41 -8.83
N HIS A 195 16.10 4.19 -9.22
CA HIS A 195 14.72 3.69 -9.27
C HIS A 195 14.28 3.27 -7.87
N ILE A 196 12.99 3.40 -7.56
CA ILE A 196 12.44 3.06 -6.25
C ILE A 196 11.17 2.24 -6.44
N PHE A 197 11.08 1.15 -5.69
CA PHE A 197 9.84 0.38 -5.50
C PHE A 197 9.54 0.27 -4.00
N GLU A 198 8.30 0.50 -3.63
CA GLU A 198 7.83 0.41 -2.24
C GLU A 198 6.52 -0.37 -2.15
N THR A 199 6.35 -1.12 -1.09
CA THR A 199 5.08 -1.81 -0.78
C THR A 199 4.88 -2.02 0.71
N ASP A 200 3.64 -1.90 1.17
CA ASP A 200 3.17 -2.32 2.49
C ASP A 200 2.54 -3.72 2.46
N PHE A 201 2.63 -4.39 1.32
CA PHE A 201 2.08 -5.72 1.04
C PHE A 201 0.55 -5.84 1.08
N GLN A 202 -0.21 -4.77 1.26
CA GLN A 202 -1.68 -4.85 1.09
C GLN A 202 -2.00 -5.41 -0.29
N ASN A 203 -3.00 -6.28 -0.36
CA ASN A 203 -3.38 -6.97 -1.60
C ASN A 203 -2.29 -7.87 -2.22
N PHE A 204 -1.34 -8.32 -1.40
CA PHE A 204 -0.34 -9.26 -1.86
C PHE A 204 -1.01 -10.58 -2.32
N PRO A 205 -0.46 -11.25 -3.36
CA PRO A 205 -1.05 -12.47 -3.93
C PRO A 205 -1.04 -13.63 -2.94
N CYS A 206 -2.00 -14.50 -3.11
CA CYS A 206 -2.20 -15.72 -2.34
C CYS A 206 -2.25 -16.95 -3.24
N LYS A 207 -2.37 -18.14 -2.66
CA LYS A 207 -2.66 -19.42 -3.31
C LYS A 207 -1.68 -19.80 -4.41
N ASN A 208 -0.41 -19.79 -4.08
CA ASN A 208 0.65 -20.21 -5.00
C ASN A 208 0.60 -19.48 -6.36
N GLN A 209 -0.03 -18.34 -6.40
CA GLN A 209 -0.18 -17.57 -7.63
C GLN A 209 1.07 -16.76 -7.93
N PRO A 210 1.33 -16.46 -9.19
CA PRO A 210 2.26 -15.41 -9.55
C PRO A 210 1.80 -14.11 -8.91
N GLN A 211 2.72 -13.24 -8.64
CA GLN A 211 2.50 -11.96 -8.00
C GLN A 211 1.43 -11.11 -8.69
N LEU A 212 0.74 -10.30 -7.90
CA LEU A 212 -0.16 -9.25 -8.40
C LEU A 212 0.60 -7.97 -8.74
N LEU A 213 1.74 -7.74 -8.08
CA LEU A 213 2.59 -6.59 -8.33
C LEU A 213 3.69 -6.96 -9.33
N PRO A 214 3.93 -6.16 -10.38
CA PRO A 214 4.95 -6.43 -11.38
C PRO A 214 6.34 -6.65 -10.74
N GLY A 215 7.07 -7.64 -11.22
CA GLY A 215 8.40 -7.98 -10.73
C GLY A 215 8.44 -8.91 -9.51
N PHE A 216 7.33 -9.06 -8.79
CA PHE A 216 7.24 -10.04 -7.69
C PHE A 216 6.91 -11.43 -8.18
N TRP A 217 7.42 -12.40 -7.47
CA TRP A 217 7.01 -13.79 -7.59
C TRP A 217 7.39 -14.57 -6.33
N THR A 218 6.74 -15.70 -6.11
CA THR A 218 6.94 -16.53 -4.94
C THR A 218 7.43 -17.91 -5.35
N ILE A 219 8.35 -18.45 -4.58
CA ILE A 219 8.77 -19.84 -4.66
C ILE A 219 8.58 -20.43 -3.27
N GLY A 220 7.79 -21.44 -3.17
CA GLY A 220 7.54 -22.03 -1.86
C GLY A 220 7.26 -23.50 -1.90
N GLY A 221 7.28 -24.11 -0.73
CA GLY A 221 6.87 -25.47 -0.53
C GLY A 221 7.78 -26.52 -1.14
N TYR A 222 8.92 -26.18 -1.71
CA TYR A 222 9.89 -27.16 -2.17
C TYR A 222 11.22 -27.02 -1.41
N LYS A 223 11.99 -28.08 -1.47
CA LYS A 223 13.28 -28.17 -0.75
C LYS A 223 14.24 -27.08 -1.25
N PRO A 224 14.72 -26.19 -0.37
CA PRO A 224 15.73 -25.22 -0.72
C PRO A 224 17.02 -25.91 -1.13
N LEU A 225 17.76 -25.33 -2.09
CA LEU A 225 19.02 -25.92 -2.58
C LEU A 225 20.12 -25.97 -1.50
N ASP A 226 20.08 -25.06 -0.54
CA ASP A 226 21.14 -24.83 0.45
C ASP A 226 20.87 -25.43 1.81
N THR A 227 19.75 -26.13 2.02
CA THR A 227 19.43 -26.65 3.36
C THR A 227 19.17 -28.13 3.35
N ALA A 228 20.05 -28.88 3.98
CA ALA A 228 19.83 -30.26 4.34
C ALA A 228 18.94 -30.44 5.59
N ALA A 229 18.68 -29.39 6.33
CA ALA A 229 18.05 -29.46 7.66
C ALA A 229 16.52 -29.57 7.63
N TYR A 230 15.87 -29.21 6.49
CA TYR A 230 14.42 -29.16 6.42
C TYR A 230 13.91 -29.87 5.18
N ASP A 231 12.98 -30.78 5.39
CA ASP A 231 12.24 -31.42 4.30
C ASP A 231 11.01 -30.57 3.96
N TRP A 232 11.16 -29.71 2.96
CA TRP A 232 10.10 -28.85 2.51
C TRP A 232 9.20 -29.60 1.54
N GLN A 233 7.91 -29.65 1.84
CA GLN A 233 6.93 -30.23 0.96
C GLN A 233 5.92 -29.17 0.54
N VAL A 234 5.55 -29.17 -0.73
CA VAL A 234 4.41 -28.40 -1.20
C VAL A 234 3.15 -28.94 -0.55
N VAL A 235 2.42 -28.09 0.17
CA VAL A 235 1.12 -28.43 0.72
C VAL A 235 0.06 -27.97 -0.27
N PRO A 236 -0.71 -28.89 -0.85
CA PRO A 236 -1.79 -28.53 -1.77
C PRO A 236 -2.75 -27.53 -1.10
N ASP A 237 -3.27 -26.59 -1.89
CA ASP A 237 -4.25 -25.58 -1.48
C ASP A 237 -3.80 -24.61 -0.36
N LYS A 238 -2.53 -24.65 -0.02
CA LYS A 238 -1.96 -23.71 0.96
C LYS A 238 -1.21 -22.58 0.25
N ASP A 239 -1.40 -21.34 0.75
CA ASP A 239 -0.69 -20.16 0.26
C ASP A 239 0.81 -20.24 0.61
N TYR A 240 1.67 -19.61 -0.18
CA TYR A 240 3.08 -19.47 0.19
C TYR A 240 3.27 -18.30 1.16
N TRP A 241 2.59 -17.21 0.88
CA TRP A 241 2.56 -15.98 1.66
C TRP A 241 1.14 -15.46 1.72
N ILE A 242 0.72 -14.99 2.87
CA ILE A 242 -0.61 -14.43 3.09
C ILE A 242 -0.51 -13.06 3.78
N TYR A 243 -1.43 -12.17 3.46
CA TYR A 243 -1.60 -10.91 4.20
C TYR A 243 -2.67 -11.10 5.27
N GLY A 244 -2.32 -10.84 6.52
CA GLY A 244 -3.24 -11.07 7.63
C GLY A 244 -2.74 -10.55 8.97
N PRO A 245 -3.50 -10.77 10.05
CA PRO A 245 -3.14 -10.37 11.40
C PRO A 245 -2.01 -11.26 11.96
N GLY A 246 -1.12 -10.64 12.72
CA GLY A 246 -0.12 -11.35 13.52
C GLY A 246 -0.70 -12.02 14.76
N MET A 247 0.15 -12.81 15.42
CA MET A 247 -0.23 -13.55 16.62
C MET A 247 -0.81 -12.62 17.70
N ASN A 248 -2.00 -12.97 18.19
CA ASN A 248 -2.72 -12.26 19.25
C ASN A 248 -2.95 -10.76 18.94
N GLY A 249 -2.90 -10.36 17.67
CA GLY A 249 -3.05 -8.97 17.24
C GLY A 249 -1.96 -8.01 17.77
N SER A 250 -0.89 -8.52 18.37
CA SER A 250 0.13 -7.69 19.02
C SER A 250 1.08 -7.00 18.05
N HIS A 251 1.13 -7.44 16.80
CA HIS A 251 2.00 -6.92 15.74
C HIS A 251 1.24 -6.26 14.58
N GLY A 252 -0.07 -6.07 14.73
CA GLY A 252 -0.92 -5.52 13.68
C GLY A 252 -1.15 -6.51 12.54
N THR A 253 -1.24 -5.99 11.32
CA THR A 253 -1.49 -6.74 10.10
C THR A 253 -0.31 -6.56 9.14
N GLY A 254 0.09 -7.58 8.44
CA GLY A 254 1.20 -7.57 7.49
C GLY A 254 1.29 -8.86 6.70
N LEU A 255 2.39 -9.03 5.98
CA LEU A 255 2.64 -10.24 5.19
C LEU A 255 3.32 -11.31 6.05
N LEU A 256 2.78 -12.51 6.00
CA LEU A 256 3.23 -13.68 6.75
C LEU A 256 3.58 -14.82 5.81
N GLN A 257 4.65 -15.57 6.10
CA GLN A 257 4.83 -16.82 5.38
C GLN A 257 3.81 -17.85 5.85
N ASP A 258 3.25 -18.59 4.91
CA ASP A 258 2.29 -19.67 5.18
C ASP A 258 2.89 -21.06 4.96
N GLN A 259 3.89 -21.17 4.12
CA GLN A 259 4.69 -22.39 3.96
C GLN A 259 6.13 -22.17 4.38
N LYS A 260 6.63 -23.09 5.18
CA LYS A 260 7.98 -23.07 5.74
C LYS A 260 9.03 -23.08 4.60
N GLY A 261 10.00 -22.17 4.67
CA GLY A 261 11.04 -22.03 3.66
C GLY A 261 10.62 -21.34 2.38
N ALA A 262 9.39 -20.84 2.30
CA ALA A 262 8.95 -20.07 1.15
C ALA A 262 9.84 -18.85 0.91
N ARG A 263 10.17 -18.61 -0.35
CA ARG A 263 10.86 -17.42 -0.80
C ARG A 263 9.84 -16.43 -1.37
N LEU A 264 10.06 -15.16 -1.06
CA LEU A 264 9.42 -14.03 -1.71
C LEU A 264 10.50 -13.27 -2.45
N LEU A 265 10.45 -13.27 -3.77
CA LEU A 265 11.48 -12.70 -4.62
C LEU A 265 10.91 -11.54 -5.43
N TYR A 266 11.74 -10.52 -5.63
CA TYR A 266 11.43 -9.37 -6.45
C TYR A 266 12.59 -9.08 -7.38
N THR A 267 12.29 -8.90 -8.65
CA THR A 267 13.25 -8.41 -9.64
C THR A 267 12.62 -7.20 -10.33
N PRO A 268 13.24 -6.02 -10.26
CA PRO A 268 12.80 -4.86 -11.02
C PRO A 268 12.66 -5.17 -12.50
N LEU A 269 11.68 -4.56 -13.15
CA LEU A 269 11.44 -4.80 -14.58
C LEU A 269 12.38 -3.99 -15.48
N ASP A 270 12.98 -2.95 -14.95
CA ASP A 270 13.86 -2.04 -15.67
C ASP A 270 15.05 -1.62 -14.81
N GLY A 271 16.01 -0.98 -15.43
CA GLY A 271 17.24 -0.54 -14.79
C GLY A 271 18.47 -1.28 -15.26
N SER A 272 19.61 -0.79 -14.84
CA SER A 272 20.91 -1.41 -15.15
C SER A 272 21.35 -2.42 -14.10
N TYR A 273 20.68 -2.45 -12.97
CA TYR A 273 21.03 -3.22 -11.78
C TYR A 273 22.47 -3.00 -11.31
N GLY A 274 22.88 -1.74 -11.32
CA GLY A 274 24.15 -1.30 -10.75
C GLY A 274 24.17 -1.42 -9.23
N ASP A 275 24.25 -0.30 -8.55
CA ASP A 275 24.10 -0.25 -7.10
C ASP A 275 22.64 -0.55 -6.70
N MET A 276 22.44 -1.27 -5.60
CA MET A 276 21.11 -1.64 -5.10
C MET A 276 21.03 -1.55 -3.59
N ALA A 277 19.84 -1.24 -3.07
CA ALA A 277 19.52 -1.32 -1.65
C ALA A 277 18.14 -1.93 -1.46
N ILE A 278 17.99 -2.72 -0.41
CA ILE A 278 16.67 -3.19 0.07
C ILE A 278 16.49 -2.83 1.54
N THR A 279 15.35 -2.27 1.87
CA THR A 279 14.93 -2.00 3.25
C THR A 279 13.67 -2.79 3.54
N LEU A 280 13.65 -3.47 4.68
CA LEU A 280 12.53 -4.29 5.13
C LEU A 280 12.18 -3.91 6.57
N ASN A 281 10.93 -3.58 6.85
CA ASN A 281 10.45 -3.43 8.23
C ASN A 281 9.69 -4.68 8.65
N VAL A 282 10.06 -5.23 9.79
CA VAL A 282 9.53 -6.50 10.29
C VAL A 282 9.14 -6.43 11.76
N ASP A 283 8.19 -7.26 12.13
CA ASP A 283 7.90 -7.61 13.51
C ASP A 283 8.14 -9.10 13.71
N ALA A 284 9.16 -9.42 14.51
CA ALA A 284 9.38 -10.80 14.93
C ALA A 284 8.39 -11.16 16.03
N SER A 285 7.78 -12.35 15.96
CA SER A 285 6.85 -12.84 16.97
C SER A 285 7.47 -12.84 18.37
N LYS A 286 6.70 -12.42 19.35
CA LYS A 286 7.10 -12.43 20.78
C LYS A 286 7.23 -13.82 21.40
N THR A 287 6.72 -14.86 20.74
CA THR A 287 6.91 -16.22 21.25
C THR A 287 8.37 -16.62 21.17
N ALA A 288 8.75 -17.54 22.02
CA ALA A 288 10.11 -18.03 22.13
C ALA A 288 10.71 -18.30 20.74
N GLY A 289 11.58 -17.43 20.30
CA GLY A 289 12.22 -17.63 19.03
C GLY A 289 12.13 -16.54 18.00
N GLN A 290 11.54 -15.42 18.29
CA GLN A 290 11.45 -14.28 17.35
C GLN A 290 11.01 -14.72 15.94
N GLY A 291 9.94 -15.50 15.82
CA GLY A 291 9.46 -16.02 14.56
C GLY A 291 10.20 -17.25 14.03
N PHE A 292 11.30 -17.68 14.68
CA PHE A 292 12.06 -18.86 14.23
C PHE A 292 11.62 -20.18 14.91
N GLY A 293 10.82 -20.11 15.95
CA GLY A 293 10.50 -21.27 16.78
C GLY A 293 11.61 -21.59 17.79
N SER A 294 11.54 -22.76 18.45
CA SER A 294 12.50 -23.14 19.49
C SER A 294 13.78 -23.79 18.95
N ALA A 295 13.77 -24.28 17.72
CA ALA A 295 14.90 -24.95 17.10
C ALA A 295 15.99 -23.96 16.68
N THR A 296 17.25 -24.37 16.84
CA THR A 296 18.40 -23.64 16.26
C THR A 296 18.54 -23.94 14.76
N GLY A 297 19.26 -23.07 14.05
CA GLY A 297 19.49 -23.23 12.61
C GLY A 297 18.40 -22.62 11.71
N GLN A 298 17.31 -22.11 12.29
CA GLN A 298 16.29 -21.37 11.54
C GLN A 298 16.78 -19.97 11.23
N TYR A 299 16.48 -19.48 10.00
CA TYR A 299 16.96 -18.18 9.57
C TYR A 299 15.96 -17.43 8.69
N LEU A 300 16.18 -16.13 8.60
CA LEU A 300 15.68 -15.27 7.54
C LEU A 300 16.89 -14.79 6.72
N ASP A 301 16.82 -14.96 5.42
CA ASP A 301 17.76 -14.35 4.47
C ASP A 301 17.09 -13.20 3.73
N LEU A 302 17.73 -12.04 3.72
CA LEU A 302 17.38 -10.89 2.92
C LEU A 302 18.34 -10.82 1.73
N TYR A 303 17.84 -11.11 0.53
CA TYR A 303 18.64 -11.21 -0.70
C TYR A 303 18.83 -9.86 -1.39
N ILE A 304 20.01 -9.68 -2.00
CA ILE A 304 20.33 -8.55 -2.85
C ILE A 304 21.32 -8.95 -3.96
N LYS A 305 21.25 -8.27 -5.10
CA LYS A 305 22.10 -8.59 -6.25
C LYS A 305 22.04 -10.08 -6.58
N PHE A 306 20.82 -10.59 -6.68
CA PHE A 306 20.53 -12.01 -6.65
C PHE A 306 19.94 -12.50 -7.99
N ASP A 307 20.53 -13.55 -8.54
CA ASP A 307 19.91 -14.29 -9.64
C ASP A 307 18.90 -15.30 -9.07
N THR A 308 17.65 -14.99 -9.26
CA THR A 308 16.53 -15.77 -8.71
C THR A 308 16.37 -17.16 -9.36
N ARG A 309 17.02 -17.42 -10.49
CA ARG A 309 16.99 -18.73 -11.17
C ARG A 309 18.09 -19.66 -10.68
N THR A 310 19.30 -19.12 -10.54
CA THR A 310 20.45 -19.92 -10.09
C THR A 310 20.67 -19.85 -8.59
N LEU A 311 19.93 -18.98 -7.88
CA LEU A 311 20.12 -18.68 -6.46
C LEU A 311 21.58 -18.27 -6.18
N THR A 312 22.07 -17.31 -6.95
CA THR A 312 23.45 -16.78 -6.86
C THR A 312 23.39 -15.28 -6.56
N GLY A 313 24.16 -14.81 -5.60
CA GLY A 313 24.22 -13.42 -5.18
C GLY A 313 24.60 -13.25 -3.73
N TYR A 314 23.97 -12.32 -3.02
CA TYR A 314 24.32 -12.00 -1.64
C TYR A 314 23.08 -11.95 -0.75
N ALA A 315 23.30 -12.08 0.58
CA ALA A 315 22.23 -11.96 1.55
C ALA A 315 22.72 -11.45 2.91
N LEU A 316 21.81 -10.83 3.66
CA LEU A 316 21.92 -10.72 5.11
C LEU A 316 21.16 -11.90 5.72
N ARG A 317 21.87 -12.76 6.42
CA ARG A 317 21.29 -13.86 7.21
C ARG A 317 21.07 -13.44 8.64
N ILE A 318 19.88 -13.67 9.14
CA ILE A 318 19.52 -13.56 10.56
C ILE A 318 19.19 -14.96 11.04
N ILE A 319 20.00 -15.53 11.91
CA ILE A 319 19.91 -16.96 12.28
C ILE A 319 19.84 -17.15 13.79
N ARG A 320 19.00 -18.07 14.21
CA ARG A 320 18.96 -18.54 15.59
C ARG A 320 20.03 -19.60 15.83
N THR A 321 21.05 -19.25 16.56
CA THR A 321 22.15 -20.15 16.92
C THR A 321 22.02 -20.71 18.35
N THR A 322 21.36 -19.97 19.24
CA THR A 322 21.16 -20.35 20.65
C THR A 322 19.68 -20.54 20.94
N LYS A 323 19.35 -21.71 21.47
CA LYS A 323 18.00 -22.06 21.91
C LYS A 323 17.52 -21.15 23.05
N TYR A 324 16.30 -20.65 22.93
CA TYR A 324 15.66 -19.73 23.90
C TYR A 324 16.38 -18.39 24.14
N SER A 325 17.33 -18.04 23.33
CA SER A 325 17.97 -16.71 23.40
C SER A 325 17.08 -15.63 22.80
N ASN A 326 17.12 -14.43 23.38
CA ASN A 326 16.55 -13.23 22.76
C ASN A 326 17.47 -12.64 21.67
N ALA A 327 18.74 -13.04 21.65
CA ALA A 327 19.70 -12.68 20.63
C ALA A 327 19.67 -13.67 19.47
N VAL A 328 19.91 -13.16 18.28
CA VAL A 328 20.16 -13.91 17.05
C VAL A 328 21.42 -13.38 16.39
N ASP A 329 22.02 -14.17 15.54
CA ASP A 329 23.24 -13.79 14.84
C ASP A 329 22.94 -13.21 13.47
N PHE A 330 23.62 -12.14 13.12
CA PHE A 330 23.55 -11.46 11.82
C PHE A 330 24.85 -11.74 11.07
N ILE A 331 24.75 -12.21 9.83
CA ILE A 331 25.89 -12.66 9.03
C ILE A 331 25.64 -12.22 7.58
N LEU A 332 26.67 -11.68 6.93
CA LEU A 332 26.64 -11.50 5.47
C LEU A 332 27.00 -12.81 4.77
N MET A 333 26.23 -13.17 3.76
CA MET A 333 26.35 -14.41 3.02
C MET A 333 26.60 -14.16 1.54
N LYS A 334 27.40 -15.02 0.90
CA LYS A 334 27.46 -15.19 -0.54
C LYS A 334 26.72 -16.47 -0.90
N TYR A 335 25.92 -16.40 -1.93
CA TYR A 335 25.27 -17.55 -2.56
C TYR A 335 25.91 -17.86 -3.91
N GLU A 336 26.14 -19.11 -4.17
CA GLU A 336 26.61 -19.60 -5.47
C GLU A 336 25.89 -20.91 -5.81
N ASN A 337 25.02 -20.88 -6.80
CA ASN A 337 24.15 -22.00 -7.20
C ASN A 337 23.37 -22.61 -6.03
N GLY A 338 22.81 -21.77 -5.16
CA GLY A 338 22.02 -22.18 -4.00
C GLY A 338 22.85 -22.56 -2.77
N VAL A 339 24.16 -22.58 -2.86
CA VAL A 339 25.03 -22.86 -1.72
C VAL A 339 25.43 -21.55 -1.05
N ALA A 340 25.18 -21.44 0.26
CA ALA A 340 25.47 -20.25 1.04
C ALA A 340 26.81 -20.38 1.80
N GLU A 341 27.61 -19.34 1.73
CA GLU A 341 28.90 -19.20 2.44
C GLU A 341 28.92 -17.88 3.21
N ALA A 342 29.37 -17.90 4.47
CA ALA A 342 29.53 -16.68 5.26
C ALA A 342 30.72 -15.86 4.76
N ILE A 343 30.49 -14.57 4.52
CA ILE A 343 31.53 -13.62 4.09
C ILE A 343 31.81 -12.53 5.14
N SER A 344 31.16 -12.61 6.29
CA SER A 344 31.45 -11.81 7.48
C SER A 344 31.48 -12.67 8.74
N GLN A 345 32.06 -12.14 9.81
CA GLN A 345 31.90 -12.72 11.13
C GLN A 345 30.45 -12.49 11.62
N PRO A 346 29.88 -13.43 12.38
CA PRO A 346 28.57 -13.24 12.97
C PRO A 346 28.60 -12.15 14.05
N VAL A 347 27.53 -11.35 14.11
CA VAL A 347 27.29 -10.37 15.18
C VAL A 347 25.98 -10.71 15.88
N SER A 348 26.06 -11.03 17.15
CA SER A 348 24.87 -11.29 17.97
C SER A 348 24.19 -10.00 18.40
N SER A 349 22.86 -9.94 18.27
CA SER A 349 22.07 -8.79 18.71
C SER A 349 20.63 -9.20 19.06
N THR A 350 19.99 -8.37 19.85
CA THR A 350 18.56 -8.49 20.20
C THR A 350 17.69 -7.55 19.38
N CYS A 351 18.22 -6.89 18.34
CA CYS A 351 17.45 -5.94 17.55
C CYS A 351 16.40 -6.59 16.63
N TYR A 352 16.49 -7.91 16.36
CA TYR A 352 15.49 -8.62 15.57
C TYR A 352 14.25 -8.92 16.42
N ARG A 353 13.35 -7.97 16.48
CA ARG A 353 12.16 -7.93 17.32
C ARG A 353 11.10 -7.01 16.72
N THR A 354 10.09 -6.66 17.50
CA THR A 354 9.04 -5.73 17.08
C THR A 354 9.64 -4.44 16.53
N ASN A 355 9.11 -3.99 15.39
CA ASN A 355 9.55 -2.78 14.69
C ASN A 355 11.05 -2.77 14.35
N CYS A 356 11.55 -3.88 13.85
CA CYS A 356 12.92 -3.99 13.37
C CYS A 356 13.00 -3.54 11.90
N THR A 357 13.94 -2.65 11.61
CA THR A 357 14.27 -2.26 10.25
C THR A 357 15.58 -2.90 9.84
N LEU A 358 15.56 -3.58 8.70
CA LEU A 358 16.70 -4.22 8.07
C LEU A 358 17.01 -3.46 6.77
N THR A 359 18.26 -3.05 6.59
CA THR A 359 18.72 -2.45 5.33
C THR A 359 19.95 -3.20 4.85
N LEU A 360 19.91 -3.63 3.59
CA LEU A 360 21.04 -4.28 2.92
C LEU A 360 21.36 -3.51 1.65
N THR A 361 22.62 -3.10 1.49
CA THR A 361 23.05 -2.26 0.37
C THR A 361 24.27 -2.88 -0.31
N ALA A 362 24.22 -3.02 -1.62
CA ALA A 362 25.33 -3.41 -2.46
C ALA A 362 25.73 -2.21 -3.32
N LYS A 363 26.86 -1.59 -3.00
CA LYS A 363 27.33 -0.35 -3.65
C LYS A 363 28.84 -0.31 -3.77
N GLY A 364 29.34 -0.01 -4.99
CA GLY A 364 30.77 0.23 -5.21
C GLY A 364 31.66 -0.94 -4.80
N GLY A 365 31.22 -2.19 -4.95
CA GLY A 365 31.99 -3.39 -4.55
C GLY A 365 31.94 -3.72 -3.07
N LYS A 366 31.04 -3.08 -2.32
CA LYS A 366 30.78 -3.35 -0.91
C LYS A 366 29.35 -3.79 -0.66
N LEU A 367 29.20 -4.73 0.26
CA LEU A 367 27.93 -5.13 0.84
C LEU A 367 27.88 -4.62 2.28
N THR A 368 26.91 -3.79 2.58
CA THR A 368 26.69 -3.28 3.94
C THR A 368 25.30 -3.64 4.43
N ALA A 369 25.19 -4.03 5.68
CA ALA A 369 23.91 -4.28 6.33
C ALA A 369 23.79 -3.45 7.59
N HIS A 370 22.59 -2.87 7.78
CA HIS A 370 22.19 -2.21 9.01
C HIS A 370 20.88 -2.82 9.50
N ALA A 371 20.83 -3.15 10.78
CA ALA A 371 19.62 -3.59 11.45
C ALA A 371 19.41 -2.78 12.73
N SER A 372 18.19 -2.33 13.00
CA SER A 372 17.87 -1.58 14.21
C SER A 372 16.41 -1.76 14.61
N THR A 373 16.12 -1.55 15.90
CA THR A 373 14.75 -1.49 16.42
C THR A 373 14.59 -0.27 17.32
N THR A 374 13.40 0.30 17.31
CA THR A 374 12.99 1.36 18.25
C THR A 374 12.31 0.78 19.51
N THR A 375 12.00 -0.52 19.52
CA THR A 375 11.32 -1.17 20.64
C THR A 375 12.33 -1.53 21.73
N PRO A 376 12.20 -0.99 22.95
CA PRO A 376 13.10 -1.31 24.06
C PRO A 376 12.98 -2.77 24.47
N LEU A 377 14.04 -3.30 25.08
CA LEU A 377 13.99 -4.62 25.71
C LEU A 377 12.99 -4.60 26.86
N PRO A 378 12.18 -5.67 27.01
CA PRO A 378 11.29 -5.77 28.16
C PRO A 378 12.10 -5.86 29.44
N ALA A 379 11.70 -5.14 30.49
CA ALA A 379 12.29 -5.29 31.82
C ALA A 379 12.04 -6.73 32.35
N PRO A 380 12.99 -7.35 33.07
CA PRO A 380 14.21 -6.80 33.65
C PRO A 380 15.51 -7.18 32.90
N VAL A 381 15.52 -7.19 31.58
CA VAL A 381 16.73 -7.53 30.82
C VAL A 381 17.76 -6.43 31.01
N THR A 382 18.81 -6.72 31.75
CA THR A 382 19.87 -5.78 32.15
C THR A 382 21.22 -6.07 31.52
N ASP A 383 21.30 -6.90 30.48
CA ASP A 383 22.56 -7.21 29.82
C ASP A 383 23.11 -5.97 29.12
N PRO A 384 24.25 -5.41 29.58
CA PRO A 384 24.85 -4.20 28.98
C PRO A 384 25.40 -4.43 27.57
N ASN A 385 25.54 -5.68 27.14
CA ASN A 385 26.00 -6.05 25.80
C ASN A 385 24.87 -6.16 24.77
N LEU A 386 23.62 -5.98 25.19
CA LEU A 386 22.47 -6.05 24.30
C LEU A 386 22.40 -4.80 23.42
N LYS A 387 22.68 -4.99 22.15
CA LYS A 387 22.61 -3.93 21.14
C LYS A 387 21.22 -3.88 20.53
N LEU A 388 20.71 -2.67 20.31
CA LEU A 388 19.47 -2.41 19.55
C LEU A 388 19.76 -2.12 18.06
N SER A 389 21.00 -2.26 17.65
CA SER A 389 21.43 -2.14 16.26
C SER A 389 22.60 -3.06 15.93
N VAL A 390 22.77 -3.35 14.65
CA VAL A 390 23.87 -4.12 14.08
C VAL A 390 24.32 -3.43 12.81
N ASP A 391 25.63 -3.34 12.61
CA ASP A 391 26.27 -2.93 11.36
C ASP A 391 27.24 -4.02 10.90
N LEU A 392 27.16 -4.40 9.63
CA LEU A 392 28.03 -5.37 8.98
C LEU A 392 28.53 -4.82 7.66
N GLU A 393 29.75 -5.17 7.27
CA GLU A 393 30.34 -4.84 5.98
C GLU A 393 31.17 -6.01 5.46
N ALA A 394 31.15 -6.22 4.14
CA ALA A 394 32.04 -7.14 3.43
C ALA A 394 32.34 -6.61 2.02
N ASP A 395 33.53 -6.95 1.51
CA ASP A 395 33.85 -6.72 0.09
C ASP A 395 33.16 -7.78 -0.77
N ILE A 396 32.63 -7.35 -1.90
CA ILE A 396 31.92 -8.22 -2.84
C ILE A 396 32.38 -7.99 -4.28
N ALA A 397 32.31 -9.02 -5.09
CA ALA A 397 32.41 -8.86 -6.53
C ALA A 397 31.15 -8.22 -7.09
N SER A 398 31.30 -7.29 -8.01
CA SER A 398 30.15 -6.74 -8.75
C SER A 398 29.51 -7.81 -9.64
N ASN A 399 28.20 -7.74 -9.76
CA ASN A 399 27.43 -8.56 -10.70
C ASN A 399 26.29 -7.73 -11.29
N THR A 400 25.64 -8.25 -12.32
CA THR A 400 24.52 -7.60 -13.01
C THR A 400 23.15 -8.12 -12.59
N PHE A 401 23.07 -8.90 -11.52
CA PHE A 401 21.82 -9.45 -11.04
C PHE A 401 20.96 -8.36 -10.39
N GLY A 402 19.67 -8.36 -10.69
CA GLY A 402 18.72 -7.38 -10.20
C GLY A 402 17.76 -7.89 -9.11
N GLY A 403 17.87 -9.18 -8.75
CA GLY A 403 16.95 -9.77 -7.78
C GLY A 403 17.20 -9.34 -6.35
N THR A 404 16.12 -9.23 -5.60
CA THR A 404 16.06 -9.04 -4.15
C THR A 404 15.00 -9.97 -3.56
N GLY A 405 14.80 -9.92 -2.26
CA GLY A 405 13.74 -10.68 -1.61
C GLY A 405 14.17 -11.36 -0.34
N ILE A 406 13.36 -12.31 0.09
CA ILE A 406 13.56 -13.00 1.37
C ILE A 406 13.29 -14.50 1.26
N GLN A 407 13.92 -15.25 2.16
CA GLN A 407 13.50 -16.58 2.57
C GLN A 407 13.38 -16.63 4.08
N HIS A 408 12.33 -17.25 4.59
CA HIS A 408 12.18 -17.48 6.02
C HIS A 408 11.97 -18.97 6.29
N THR A 409 12.86 -19.59 7.10
CA THR A 409 12.84 -21.02 7.36
C THR A 409 12.19 -21.41 8.69
N GLY A 410 11.76 -20.41 9.46
CA GLY A 410 11.19 -20.60 10.79
C GLY A 410 9.68 -20.89 10.79
N SER A 411 9.03 -20.45 11.85
CA SER A 411 7.58 -20.63 12.05
C SER A 411 6.75 -20.06 10.91
N CYS A 412 5.57 -20.63 10.69
CA CYS A 412 4.62 -20.21 9.66
C CYS A 412 3.38 -19.57 10.30
N GLY A 413 2.59 -18.90 9.46
CA GLY A 413 1.33 -18.27 9.85
C GLY A 413 1.54 -17.20 10.92
N GLU A 414 0.62 -17.08 11.83
CA GLU A 414 0.62 -16.04 12.88
C GLU A 414 1.85 -16.02 13.79
N SER A 415 2.62 -17.11 13.85
CA SER A 415 3.81 -17.24 14.69
C SER A 415 5.11 -16.89 13.99
N THR A 416 5.06 -16.51 12.74
CA THR A 416 6.24 -16.12 11.95
C THR A 416 6.62 -14.65 12.16
N THR A 417 7.73 -14.25 11.56
CA THR A 417 8.05 -12.83 11.38
C THR A 417 7.04 -12.22 10.43
N MET A 418 6.45 -11.09 10.81
CA MET A 418 5.54 -10.32 10.00
C MET A 418 6.30 -9.24 9.24
N LEU A 419 6.00 -9.09 7.96
CA LEU A 419 6.57 -8.07 7.10
C LEU A 419 5.56 -6.92 6.95
N HIS A 420 6.00 -5.70 7.28
CA HIS A 420 5.13 -4.52 7.21
C HIS A 420 5.41 -3.63 6.01
N TYR A 421 6.67 -3.56 5.60
CA TYR A 421 7.09 -2.64 4.55
C TYR A 421 8.36 -3.15 3.87
N MET A 422 8.41 -2.98 2.57
CA MET A 422 9.61 -3.23 1.77
C MET A 422 9.85 -2.08 0.81
N LYS A 423 11.10 -1.64 0.72
CA LYS A 423 11.58 -0.68 -0.27
C LYS A 423 12.79 -1.26 -0.98
N VAL A 424 12.80 -1.19 -2.30
CA VAL A 424 13.94 -1.55 -3.14
C VAL A 424 14.36 -0.32 -3.94
N GLU A 425 15.65 -0.02 -3.91
CA GLU A 425 16.26 1.08 -4.65
C GLU A 425 17.37 0.50 -5.53
N TRP A 426 17.43 0.94 -6.80
CA TRP A 426 18.44 0.43 -7.74
C TRP A 426 18.78 1.46 -8.83
N GLU A 427 19.97 1.31 -9.46
CA GLU A 427 20.44 2.07 -10.63
C GLU A 427 20.33 1.26 -11.92
#